data_9076caca71f29d452722669d1b680998
#
_entry.id   9076caca71f29d452722669d1b680998
#
_cell.length_a   1.000
_cell.length_b   1.000
_cell.length_c   1.000
_cell.angle_alpha   90.00
_cell.angle_beta   90.00
_cell.angle_gamma   90.00
#
_symmetry.space_group_name_H-M   'P 1'
#
loop_
_entity.id
_entity.type
_entity.pdbx_description
1 polymer ?
#
loop_
_entity_poly.entity_id
_entity_poly.type
_entity_poly.pdbx_seq_one_letter_code
_entity_poly.pdbx_strand_id
1 'polypeptide(L)'
;MSYAMLYDVPADEETYRRVNAAIGDEKPKGLIVHLVLQAEGGLRHIGVWDSQQDWQRFHDEHLEPAVHSVLTAAGFTEMPPDPPVQEFKLVDVWMNA
;
A
#
# COMPACT_ATOMS: atom_id res chain seq x y z
N MET A 1 -19.73 0.78 -1.90
CA MET A 1 -19.10 1.86 -2.66
C MET A 1 -17.61 1.65 -2.73
N SER A 2 -17.06 1.83 -3.91
CA SER A 2 -15.64 1.62 -4.11
C SER A 2 -14.83 2.81 -3.61
N TYR A 3 -13.61 2.53 -3.17
CA TYR A 3 -12.69 3.52 -2.64
C TYR A 3 -11.40 3.44 -3.45
N ALA A 4 -11.02 4.54 -4.07
CA ALA A 4 -9.78 4.64 -4.85
C ALA A 4 -8.84 5.63 -4.18
N MET A 5 -7.55 5.27 -4.11
CA MET A 5 -6.59 6.09 -3.38
C MET A 5 -5.21 5.98 -4.02
N LEU A 6 -4.38 6.97 -3.71
CA LEU A 6 -3.02 7.05 -4.21
C LEU A 6 -2.12 7.60 -3.11
N TYR A 7 -0.93 7.02 -2.96
CA TYR A 7 0.09 7.59 -2.09
C TYR A 7 1.48 7.28 -2.64
N ASP A 8 2.42 8.16 -2.32
CA ASP A 8 3.81 8.02 -2.74
C ASP A 8 4.70 7.71 -1.55
N VAL A 9 5.64 6.78 -1.73
CA VAL A 9 6.62 6.45 -0.69
C VAL A 9 8.03 6.63 -1.25
N PRO A 10 8.96 7.21 -0.46
CA PRO A 10 10.34 7.39 -0.89
C PRO A 10 11.15 6.10 -0.66
N ALA A 11 10.68 4.99 -1.20
CA ALA A 11 11.30 3.69 -1.03
C ALA A 11 11.61 3.09 -2.39
N ASP A 12 12.64 2.24 -2.43
CA ASP A 12 12.99 1.55 -3.65
C ASP A 12 12.20 0.24 -3.79
N GLU A 13 12.37 -0.39 -4.94
CA GLU A 13 11.66 -1.64 -5.24
C GLU A 13 12.06 -2.75 -4.28
N GLU A 14 13.32 -2.81 -3.88
CA GLU A 14 13.78 -3.83 -2.95
C GLU A 14 13.08 -3.74 -1.61
N THR A 15 12.96 -2.52 -1.08
CA THR A 15 12.25 -2.29 0.17
C THR A 15 10.78 -2.68 0.05
N TYR A 16 10.16 -2.32 -1.07
CA TYR A 16 8.78 -2.71 -1.33
C TYR A 16 8.62 -4.23 -1.32
N ARG A 17 9.54 -4.96 -1.96
CA ARG A 17 9.45 -6.41 -2.02
C ARG A 17 9.63 -7.06 -0.65
N ARG A 18 10.46 -6.47 0.20
CA ARG A 18 10.62 -6.95 1.57
C ARG A 18 9.36 -6.75 2.40
N VAL A 19 8.72 -5.60 2.25
CA VAL A 19 7.44 -5.32 2.93
C VAL A 19 6.38 -6.29 2.43
N ASN A 20 6.31 -6.48 1.13
CA ASN A 20 5.34 -7.38 0.52
C ASN A 20 5.52 -8.83 1.01
N ALA A 21 6.77 -9.28 1.12
CA ALA A 21 7.07 -10.61 1.66
C ALA A 21 6.65 -10.74 3.13
N ALA A 22 6.81 -9.67 3.90
CA ALA A 22 6.39 -9.66 5.29
C ALA A 22 4.87 -9.71 5.46
N ILE A 23 4.14 -9.12 4.50
CA ILE A 23 2.67 -9.19 4.50
C ILE A 23 2.20 -10.59 4.17
N GLY A 24 2.86 -11.28 3.24
CA GLY A 24 2.49 -12.62 2.82
C GLY A 24 1.69 -12.63 1.52
N ASP A 25 1.30 -13.83 1.10
CA ASP A 25 0.67 -14.04 -0.21
C ASP A 25 -0.85 -13.93 -0.19
N GLU A 26 -1.46 -13.84 0.97
CA GLU A 26 -2.91 -13.79 1.09
C GLU A 26 -3.42 -12.44 0.60
N LYS A 27 -4.40 -12.48 -0.31
CA LYS A 27 -4.99 -11.24 -0.83
C LYS A 27 -5.82 -10.56 0.26
N PRO A 28 -5.64 -9.25 0.45
CA PRO A 28 -6.42 -8.54 1.45
C PRO A 28 -7.91 -8.53 1.10
N LYS A 29 -8.74 -8.64 2.13
CA LYS A 29 -10.18 -8.55 1.95
C LYS A 29 -10.55 -7.16 1.40
N GLY A 30 -11.34 -7.15 0.34
CA GLY A 30 -11.83 -5.92 -0.25
C GLY A 30 -10.93 -5.29 -1.28
N LEU A 31 -9.73 -5.85 -1.50
CA LEU A 31 -8.84 -5.32 -2.54
C LEU A 31 -9.35 -5.70 -3.91
N ILE A 32 -9.56 -4.69 -4.77
CA ILE A 32 -9.96 -4.89 -6.15
C ILE A 32 -8.74 -4.89 -7.06
N VAL A 33 -7.92 -3.85 -6.97
CA VAL A 33 -6.68 -3.76 -7.74
C VAL A 33 -5.66 -2.92 -7.00
N HIS A 34 -4.39 -3.29 -7.13
CA HIS A 34 -3.27 -2.55 -6.54
C HIS A 34 -2.16 -2.45 -7.57
N LEU A 35 -1.73 -1.23 -7.84
CA LEU A 35 -0.63 -0.96 -8.77
C LEU A 35 0.49 -0.28 -8.01
N VAL A 36 1.74 -0.68 -8.32
CA VAL A 36 2.93 -0.03 -7.80
C VAL A 36 3.75 0.42 -8.98
N LEU A 37 4.00 1.71 -9.07
CA LEU A 37 4.66 2.33 -10.21
C LEU A 37 5.97 2.99 -9.78
N GLN A 38 6.98 2.87 -10.63
CA GLN A 38 8.21 3.62 -10.43
C GLN A 38 7.93 5.09 -10.71
N ALA A 39 8.21 5.96 -9.75
CA ALA A 39 8.02 7.38 -9.88
C ALA A 39 9.32 8.09 -9.51
N GLU A 40 9.38 9.38 -9.79
CA GLU A 40 10.52 10.17 -9.38
C GLU A 40 10.60 10.22 -7.86
N GLY A 41 11.73 9.81 -7.33
CA GLY A 41 11.96 9.83 -5.89
C GLY A 41 11.41 8.65 -5.12
N GLY A 42 10.81 7.65 -5.78
CA GLY A 42 10.29 6.50 -5.07
C GLY A 42 9.24 5.72 -5.84
N LEU A 43 8.29 5.17 -5.11
CA LEU A 43 7.22 4.34 -5.67
C LEU A 43 5.86 4.98 -5.44
N ARG A 44 5.00 4.89 -6.43
CA ARG A 44 3.62 5.35 -6.35
C ARG A 44 2.70 4.15 -6.22
N HIS A 45 1.86 4.17 -5.20
CA HIS A 45 0.87 3.13 -4.97
C HIS A 45 -0.51 3.63 -5.34
N ILE A 46 -1.21 2.87 -6.16
CA ILE A 46 -2.59 3.16 -6.51
C ILE A 46 -3.42 1.94 -6.12
N GLY A 47 -4.44 2.16 -5.31
CA GLY A 47 -5.28 1.08 -4.83
C GLY A 47 -6.75 1.35 -5.08
N VAL A 48 -7.49 0.29 -5.41
CA VAL A 48 -8.95 0.34 -5.48
C VAL A 48 -9.47 -0.74 -4.55
N TRP A 49 -10.36 -0.34 -3.65
CA TRP A 49 -10.89 -1.21 -2.59
C TRP A 49 -12.42 -1.16 -2.60
N ASP A 50 -13.04 -2.19 -2.08
CA ASP A 50 -14.49 -2.20 -1.91
C ASP A 50 -14.96 -1.05 -1.02
N SER A 51 -14.16 -0.71 0.00
CA SER A 51 -14.49 0.38 0.93
C SER A 51 -13.23 0.95 1.56
N GLN A 52 -13.33 2.17 2.08
CA GLN A 52 -12.25 2.77 2.84
C GLN A 52 -11.94 1.95 4.10
N GLN A 53 -12.95 1.35 4.70
CA GLN A 53 -12.78 0.50 5.87
C GLN A 53 -11.89 -0.70 5.59
N ASP A 54 -12.03 -1.32 4.42
CA ASP A 54 -11.20 -2.46 4.04
C ASP A 54 -9.74 -2.04 3.88
N TRP A 55 -9.48 -0.89 3.25
CA TRP A 55 -8.14 -0.34 3.16
C TRP A 55 -7.57 -0.04 4.55
N GLN A 56 -8.34 0.63 5.40
CA GLN A 56 -7.88 1.00 6.74
C GLN A 56 -7.54 -0.24 7.57
N ARG A 57 -8.35 -1.28 7.48
CA ARG A 57 -8.09 -2.54 8.18
C ARG A 57 -6.80 -3.19 7.69
N PHE A 58 -6.60 -3.25 6.38
CA PHE A 58 -5.38 -3.79 5.82
C PHE A 58 -4.16 -2.98 6.28
N HIS A 59 -4.27 -1.66 6.24
CA HIS A 59 -3.18 -0.78 6.68
C HIS A 59 -2.82 -1.05 8.14
N ASP A 60 -3.81 -1.11 9.01
CA ASP A 60 -3.56 -1.24 10.44
C ASP A 60 -3.09 -2.63 10.84
N GLU A 61 -3.64 -3.66 10.22
CA GLU A 61 -3.39 -5.05 10.65
C GLU A 61 -2.23 -5.71 9.91
N HIS A 62 -1.92 -5.26 8.69
CA HIS A 62 -0.93 -5.94 7.85
C HIS A 62 0.17 -5.02 7.35
N LEU A 63 -0.17 -3.88 6.78
CA LEU A 63 0.81 -3.01 6.14
C LEU A 63 1.72 -2.35 7.17
N GLU A 64 1.16 -1.70 8.16
CA GLU A 64 1.94 -0.99 9.17
C GLU A 64 2.86 -1.92 9.95
N PRO A 65 2.40 -3.08 10.45
CA PRO A 65 3.31 -4.01 11.11
C PRO A 65 4.42 -4.52 10.20
N ALA A 66 4.14 -4.76 8.92
CA ALA A 66 5.15 -5.21 7.96
C ALA A 66 6.20 -4.14 7.71
N VAL A 67 5.77 -2.89 7.51
CA VAL A 67 6.69 -1.77 7.33
C VAL A 67 7.57 -1.60 8.57
N HIS A 68 6.95 -1.64 9.74
CA HIS A 68 7.69 -1.53 11.01
C HIS A 68 8.76 -2.61 11.13
N SER A 69 8.40 -3.85 10.81
CA SER A 69 9.32 -4.98 10.88
C SER A 69 10.51 -4.80 9.92
N VAL A 70 10.24 -4.43 8.67
CA VAL A 70 11.29 -4.28 7.65
C VAL A 70 12.22 -3.11 8.00
N LEU A 71 11.67 -1.97 8.41
CA LEU A 71 12.49 -0.81 8.74
C LEU A 71 13.30 -1.03 10.01
N THR A 72 12.74 -1.70 11.00
CA THR A 72 13.49 -2.04 12.22
C THR A 72 14.66 -2.95 11.88
N ALA A 73 14.44 -3.95 11.03
CA ALA A 73 15.51 -4.86 10.60
C ALA A 73 16.60 -4.12 9.80
N ALA A 74 16.24 -3.03 9.15
CA ALA A 74 17.18 -2.19 8.39
C ALA A 74 17.92 -1.17 9.26
N GLY A 75 17.63 -1.12 10.55
CA GLY A 75 18.33 -0.24 11.49
C GLY A 75 17.61 1.04 11.84
N PHE A 76 16.38 1.22 11.39
CA PHE A 76 15.60 2.40 11.73
C PHE A 76 15.13 2.33 13.18
N THR A 77 15.36 3.40 13.95
CA THR A 77 14.92 3.48 15.33
C THR A 77 13.60 4.23 15.48
N GLU A 78 13.25 5.02 14.47
CA GLU A 78 11.98 5.75 14.44
C GLU A 78 11.28 5.43 13.14
N MET A 79 9.96 5.28 13.20
CA MET A 79 9.16 5.04 12.01
C MET A 79 8.83 6.36 11.34
N PRO A 80 9.00 6.46 10.01
CA PRO A 80 8.56 7.66 9.30
C PRO A 80 7.03 7.78 9.39
N PRO A 81 6.49 8.99 9.30
CA PRO A 81 5.05 9.16 9.28
C PRO A 81 4.45 8.54 8.03
N ASP A 82 3.17 8.14 8.12
CA ASP A 82 2.46 7.65 6.95
C ASP A 82 2.42 8.71 5.87
N PRO A 83 2.62 8.34 4.61
CA PRO A 83 2.49 9.31 3.52
C PRO A 83 1.05 9.77 3.38
N PRO A 84 0.83 11.02 2.94
CA PRO A 84 -0.52 11.50 2.71
C PRO A 84 -1.19 10.69 1.62
N VAL A 85 -2.46 10.36 1.85
CA VAL A 85 -3.27 9.59 0.91
C VAL A 85 -4.19 10.54 0.16
N GLN A 86 -4.14 10.47 -1.17
CA GLN A 86 -5.10 11.18 -2.01
C GLN A 86 -6.25 10.25 -2.32
N GLU A 87 -7.46 10.71 -2.10
CA GLU A 87 -8.67 9.92 -2.32
C GLU A 87 -9.37 10.37 -3.58
N PHE A 88 -9.91 9.42 -4.32
CA PHE A 88 -10.57 9.69 -5.59
C PHE A 88 -11.91 8.97 -5.63
N LYS A 89 -12.86 9.57 -6.32
CA LYS A 89 -14.11 8.88 -6.64
C LYS A 89 -13.85 7.95 -7.81
N LEU A 90 -14.07 6.66 -7.60
CA LEU A 90 -13.93 5.69 -8.68
C LEU A 90 -15.10 5.83 -9.64
N VAL A 91 -14.80 6.09 -10.92
CA VAL A 91 -15.82 6.18 -11.95
C VAL A 91 -16.01 4.84 -12.64
N ASP A 92 -14.91 4.19 -12.97
CA ASP A 92 -14.95 2.91 -13.67
C ASP A 92 -13.64 2.16 -13.50
N VAL A 93 -13.70 0.84 -13.58
CA VAL A 93 -12.50 0.00 -13.59
C VAL A 93 -12.70 -1.12 -14.61
N TRP A 94 -11.74 -1.25 -15.51
CA TRP A 94 -11.74 -2.30 -16.54
C TRP A 94 -10.57 -3.23 -16.26
N MET A 95 -10.84 -4.50 -16.14
CA MET A 95 -9.80 -5.48 -15.88
C MET A 95 -9.95 -6.66 -16.84
N ASN A 96 -8.82 -7.11 -17.39
CA ASN A 96 -8.78 -8.34 -18.15
C ASN A 96 -8.73 -9.52 -17.17
N ALA A 97 -9.65 -10.42 -17.32
CA ALA A 97 -9.72 -11.60 -16.50
C ALA A 97 -8.79 -12.70 -17.06
#